data_ce330fdad4019618e461d8fe1b358354
#
_entry.id   ce330fdad4019618e461d8fe1b358354
#
_cell.length_a   1.000
_cell.length_b   1.000
_cell.length_c   1.000
_cell.angle_alpha   90.00
_cell.angle_beta   90.00
_cell.angle_gamma   90.00
#
_symmetry.space_group_name_H-M   'P 1'
#
loop_
_entity.id
_entity.type
_entity.pdbx_description
1 polymer ?
#
loop_
_entity_poly.entity_id
_entity_poly.type
_entity_poly.pdbx_seq_one_letter_code
_entity_poly.pdbx_strand_id
1 'polypeptide(L)'
;MVDKELTMTSDEVLDYIKNNSKEFDKVDIAYNRVSAKGDVLGVDLSDYRGKPSCRVMIALDGEIISDTIEVDFEEYKEDIIELHHYPKDESKESVYIEVI
;
A
#
# COMPACT_ATOMS: atom_id res chain seq x y z
N MET A 1 -20.30 -3.24 6.00
CA MET A 1 -18.92 -3.34 6.50
C MET A 1 -18.43 -1.95 6.86
N VAL A 2 -17.90 -1.80 8.05
CA VAL A 2 -17.43 -0.50 8.53
C VAL A 2 -15.91 -0.44 8.34
N ASP A 3 -15.45 0.59 7.67
CA ASP A 3 -14.02 0.84 7.52
C ASP A 3 -13.46 1.37 8.82
N LYS A 4 -12.29 0.88 9.20
CA LYS A 4 -11.55 1.44 10.31
C LYS A 4 -10.75 2.65 9.81
N GLU A 5 -10.95 3.79 10.42
CA GLU A 5 -10.23 5.00 10.06
C GLU A 5 -9.12 5.27 11.06
N LEU A 6 -7.92 5.49 10.54
CA LEU A 6 -6.72 5.75 11.34
C LEU A 6 -5.99 6.97 10.81
N THR A 7 -5.29 7.63 11.70
CA THR A 7 -4.36 8.71 11.34
C THR A 7 -2.97 8.25 11.75
N MET A 8 -2.03 8.30 10.82
CA MET A 8 -0.68 7.80 11.03
C MET A 8 0.36 8.75 10.47
N THR A 9 1.55 8.71 11.08
CA THR A 9 2.72 9.35 10.49
C THR A 9 3.25 8.50 9.34
N SER A 10 4.14 9.06 8.53
CA SER A 10 4.78 8.32 7.42
C SER A 10 5.45 7.04 7.89
N ASP A 11 6.17 7.08 9.01
CA ASP A 11 6.85 5.91 9.54
C ASP A 11 5.87 4.85 10.03
N GLU A 12 4.76 5.26 10.62
CA GLU A 12 3.73 4.33 11.06
C GLU A 12 3.04 3.65 9.88
N VAL A 13 2.81 4.37 8.77
CA VAL A 13 2.27 3.79 7.55
C VAL A 13 3.20 2.74 7.00
N LEU A 14 4.50 3.02 6.99
CA LEU A 14 5.50 2.06 6.53
C LEU A 14 5.45 0.78 7.36
N ASP A 15 5.41 0.89 8.68
CA ASP A 15 5.30 -0.26 9.57
C ASP A 15 3.98 -1.02 9.34
N TYR A 16 2.90 -0.30 9.13
CA TYR A 16 1.61 -0.91 8.84
C TYR A 16 1.68 -1.79 7.59
N ILE A 17 2.26 -1.27 6.52
CA ILE A 17 2.40 -2.02 5.26
C ILE A 17 3.27 -3.25 5.46
N LYS A 18 4.39 -3.12 6.16
CA LYS A 18 5.29 -4.24 6.42
C LYS A 18 4.60 -5.38 7.18
N ASN A 19 3.71 -5.04 8.09
CA ASN A 19 3.10 -6.01 9.00
C ASN A 19 1.74 -6.52 8.54
N ASN A 20 1.03 -5.79 7.68
CA ASN A 20 -0.36 -6.08 7.38
C ASN A 20 -0.67 -6.31 5.90
N SER A 21 0.13 -5.77 4.99
CA SER A 21 -0.13 -5.95 3.56
C SER A 21 0.32 -7.33 3.10
N LYS A 22 -0.55 -8.05 2.44
CA LYS A 22 -0.30 -9.42 1.98
C LYS A 22 -0.67 -9.57 0.52
N GLU A 23 -0.09 -10.60 -0.11
CA GLU A 23 -0.43 -10.97 -1.47
C GLU A 23 -1.93 -11.17 -1.62
N PHE A 24 -2.49 -10.65 -2.70
CA PHE A 24 -3.91 -10.66 -3.04
C PHE A 24 -4.80 -9.71 -2.25
N ASP A 25 -4.26 -8.95 -1.30
CA ASP A 25 -5.00 -7.82 -0.73
C ASP A 25 -5.18 -6.75 -1.81
N LYS A 26 -6.17 -5.87 -1.61
CA LYS A 26 -6.35 -4.72 -2.48
C LYS A 26 -5.90 -3.46 -1.75
N VAL A 27 -5.26 -2.56 -2.46
CA VAL A 27 -4.84 -1.26 -1.92
C VAL A 27 -5.24 -0.13 -2.86
N ASP A 28 -5.50 1.02 -2.26
CA ASP A 28 -5.74 2.27 -2.96
C ASP A 28 -4.84 3.31 -2.30
N ILE A 29 -3.85 3.77 -3.02
CA ILE A 29 -2.81 4.65 -2.49
C ILE A 29 -2.86 5.99 -3.22
N ALA A 30 -2.93 7.08 -2.45
CA ALA A 30 -2.76 8.41 -3.00
C ALA A 30 -1.42 8.95 -2.52
N TYR A 31 -0.53 9.25 -3.45
CA TYR A 31 0.77 9.83 -3.13
C TYR A 31 1.13 10.87 -4.18
N ASN A 32 1.64 12.01 -3.68
CA ASN A 32 1.96 13.15 -4.51
C ASN A 32 0.74 13.52 -5.38
N ARG A 33 0.81 13.43 -6.69
CA ARG A 33 -0.31 13.71 -7.59
C ARG A 33 -0.81 12.46 -8.30
N VAL A 34 -0.45 11.31 -7.77
CA VAL A 34 -0.75 10.02 -8.38
C VAL A 34 -1.62 9.21 -7.43
N SER A 35 -2.59 8.51 -7.98
CA SER A 35 -3.33 7.50 -7.23
C SER A 35 -3.13 6.16 -7.92
N ALA A 36 -2.94 5.11 -7.11
CA ALA A 36 -2.78 3.75 -7.58
C ALA A 36 -3.71 2.84 -6.81
N LYS A 37 -4.59 2.15 -7.52
CA LYS A 37 -5.52 1.20 -6.94
C LYS A 37 -5.39 -0.13 -7.66
N GLY A 38 -5.26 -1.20 -6.89
CA GLY A 38 -5.15 -2.53 -7.48
C GLY A 38 -4.87 -3.61 -6.45
N ASP A 39 -4.55 -4.79 -6.95
CA ASP A 39 -4.26 -5.96 -6.14
C ASP A 39 -2.78 -6.06 -5.84
N VAL A 40 -2.46 -6.36 -4.58
CA VAL A 40 -1.08 -6.60 -4.17
C VAL A 40 -0.62 -7.94 -4.71
N LEU A 41 0.41 -7.95 -5.53
CA LEU A 41 1.01 -9.17 -6.05
C LEU A 41 2.09 -9.72 -5.14
N GLY A 42 2.74 -8.86 -4.37
CA GLY A 42 3.76 -9.26 -3.43
C GLY A 42 4.37 -8.06 -2.74
N VAL A 43 5.04 -8.32 -1.63
CA VAL A 43 5.77 -7.31 -0.86
C VAL A 43 7.20 -7.82 -0.67
N ASP A 44 8.17 -7.06 -1.12
CA ASP A 44 9.58 -7.39 -1.00
C ASP A 44 10.25 -6.47 0.01
N LEU A 45 10.65 -7.02 1.14
CA LEU A 45 11.28 -6.28 2.23
C LEU A 45 12.80 -6.39 2.22
N SER A 46 13.39 -7.04 1.23
CA SER A 46 14.84 -7.18 1.13
C SER A 46 15.50 -5.84 0.81
N ASP A 47 16.77 -5.70 1.20
CA ASP A 47 17.52 -4.49 0.89
C ASP A 47 17.67 -4.33 -0.61
N TYR A 48 17.62 -3.09 -1.06
CA TYR A 48 17.79 -2.72 -2.45
C TYR A 48 18.93 -1.71 -2.55
N ARG A 49 19.98 -2.07 -3.28
CA ARG A 49 21.18 -1.24 -3.43
C ARG A 49 21.79 -0.82 -2.09
N GLY A 50 21.81 -1.74 -1.13
CA GLY A 50 22.37 -1.51 0.19
C GLY A 50 21.53 -0.66 1.13
N LYS A 51 20.26 -0.40 0.76
CA LYS A 51 19.33 0.37 1.59
C LYS A 51 18.09 -0.44 1.92
N PRO A 52 17.49 -0.21 3.07
CA PRO A 52 16.20 -0.83 3.38
C PRO A 52 15.16 -0.48 2.32
N SER A 53 14.33 -1.44 1.97
CA SER A 53 13.24 -1.19 1.02
C SER A 53 11.96 -1.89 1.48
N CYS A 54 10.83 -1.39 0.99
CA CYS A 54 9.53 -2.00 1.17
C CYS A 54 8.79 -1.86 -0.16
N ARG A 55 9.09 -2.77 -1.09
CA ARG A 55 8.56 -2.69 -2.45
C ARG A 55 7.28 -3.50 -2.54
N VAL A 56 6.19 -2.80 -2.81
CA VAL A 56 4.87 -3.40 -3.01
C VAL A 56 4.58 -3.41 -4.50
N MET A 57 4.37 -4.60 -5.05
CA MET A 57 3.98 -4.76 -6.45
C MET A 57 2.46 -4.78 -6.53
N ILE A 58 1.91 -3.90 -7.35
CA ILE A 58 0.47 -3.70 -7.47
C ILE A 58 0.05 -3.91 -8.93
N ALA A 59 -0.90 -4.83 -9.13
CA ALA A 59 -1.57 -5.00 -10.41
C ALA A 59 -2.69 -3.97 -10.47
N LEU A 60 -2.49 -2.90 -11.24
CA LEU A 60 -3.45 -1.80 -11.30
C LEU A 60 -4.79 -2.26 -11.88
N ASP A 61 -5.87 -1.77 -11.27
CA ASP A 61 -7.20 -2.00 -11.81
C ASP A 61 -7.32 -1.28 -13.15
N GLY A 62 -7.77 -1.99 -14.18
CA GLY A 62 -7.95 -1.41 -15.51
C GLY A 62 -8.90 -2.27 -16.34
N GLU A 63 -9.61 -1.63 -17.25
CA GLU A 63 -10.61 -2.31 -18.08
C GLU A 63 -10.00 -2.99 -19.30
N ILE A 64 -8.92 -2.44 -19.84
CA ILE A 64 -8.38 -2.89 -21.13
C ILE A 64 -6.96 -3.40 -20.99
N ILE A 65 -6.13 -2.77 -20.19
CA ILE A 65 -4.72 -3.13 -20.02
C ILE A 65 -4.42 -3.27 -18.52
N SER A 66 -3.85 -4.41 -18.16
CA SER A 66 -3.40 -4.66 -16.79
C SER A 66 -1.94 -4.23 -16.69
N ASP A 67 -1.68 -3.14 -15.99
CA ASP A 67 -0.33 -2.69 -15.70
C ASP A 67 0.04 -3.08 -14.28
N THR A 68 1.32 -3.41 -14.10
CA THR A 68 1.88 -3.66 -12.78
C THR A 68 2.86 -2.55 -12.47
N ILE A 69 2.72 -1.97 -11.28
CA ILE A 69 3.67 -0.99 -10.79
C ILE A 69 4.31 -1.50 -9.51
N GLU A 70 5.47 -0.93 -9.20
CA GLU A 70 6.16 -1.19 -7.94
C GLU A 70 6.29 0.13 -7.18
N VAL A 71 5.80 0.13 -5.95
CA VAL A 71 5.91 1.30 -5.08
C VAL A 71 6.81 0.93 -3.91
N ASP A 72 7.92 1.65 -3.77
CA ASP A 72 8.82 1.48 -2.63
C ASP A 72 8.39 2.43 -1.52
N PHE A 73 7.76 1.90 -0.50
CA PHE A 73 7.24 2.71 0.61
C PHE A 73 8.36 3.34 1.45
N GLU A 74 9.56 2.76 1.47
CA GLU A 74 10.70 3.41 2.13
C GLU A 74 11.10 4.69 1.40
N GLU A 75 11.06 4.68 0.08
CA GLU A 75 11.42 5.85 -0.74
C GLU A 75 10.33 6.90 -0.75
N TYR A 76 9.07 6.47 -0.86
CA TYR A 76 7.93 7.37 -1.07
C TYR A 76 7.08 7.61 0.18
N LYS A 77 7.48 7.14 1.34
CA LYS A 77 6.65 7.24 2.54
C LYS A 77 6.22 8.66 2.87
N GLU A 78 7.06 9.63 2.63
CA GLU A 78 6.74 11.03 2.92
C GLU A 78 5.82 11.67 1.88
N ASP A 79 5.67 11.04 0.72
CA ASP A 79 4.80 11.52 -0.34
C ASP A 79 3.41 10.92 -0.27
N ILE A 80 3.21 9.90 0.56
CA ILE A 80 1.91 9.24 0.69
C ILE A 80 0.98 10.13 1.52
N ILE A 81 -0.18 10.42 0.94
CA ILE A 81 -1.20 11.28 1.57
C ILE A 81 -2.25 10.43 2.26
N GLU A 82 -2.67 9.36 1.61
CA GLU A 82 -3.66 8.45 2.18
C GLU A 82 -3.48 7.05 1.61
N LEU A 83 -3.90 6.06 2.40
CA LEU A 83 -3.84 4.65 2.03
C LEU A 83 -5.13 3.99 2.44
N HIS A 84 -5.75 3.26 1.53
CA HIS A 84 -6.89 2.41 1.86
C HIS A 84 -6.48 0.96 1.61
N HIS A 85 -6.58 0.13 2.62
CA HIS A 85 -6.19 -1.28 2.58
C HIS A 85 -7.41 -2.17 2.76
N TYR A 86 -7.63 -3.03 1.78
CA TYR A 86 -8.75 -3.98 1.77
C TYR A 86 -8.15 -5.39 1.89
N PRO A 87 -8.10 -5.97 3.10
CA PRO A 87 -7.59 -7.33 3.26
C PRO A 87 -8.43 -8.33 2.47
N LYS A 88 -7.77 -9.30 1.86
CA LYS A 88 -8.45 -10.39 1.17
C LYS A 88 -9.28 -11.22 2.14
N ASP A 89 -8.81 -11.37 3.37
CA ASP A 89 -9.53 -12.05 4.44
C ASP A 89 -10.75 -11.22 4.84
N GLU A 90 -11.93 -11.67 4.45
CA GLU A 90 -13.18 -10.95 4.70
C GLU A 90 -13.54 -10.84 6.20
N SER A 91 -12.88 -11.61 7.06
CA SER A 91 -13.08 -11.49 8.50
C SER A 91 -12.38 -10.24 9.07
N LYS A 92 -11.50 -9.62 8.30
CA LYS A 92 -10.78 -8.42 8.71
C LYS A 92 -11.43 -7.18 8.12
N GLU A 93 -11.37 -6.09 8.89
CA GLU A 93 -11.91 -4.80 8.44
C GLU A 93 -10.99 -4.17 7.40
N SER A 94 -11.57 -3.45 6.45
CA SER A 94 -10.78 -2.55 5.62
C SER A 94 -10.30 -1.38 6.48
N VAL A 95 -9.17 -0.80 6.11
CA VAL A 95 -8.52 0.25 6.88
C VAL A 95 -8.27 1.45 5.98
N TYR A 96 -8.75 2.61 6.40
CA TYR A 96 -8.44 3.87 5.75
C TYR A 96 -7.46 4.65 6.62
N ILE A 97 -6.36 5.06 6.05
CA ILE A 97 -5.30 5.76 6.76
C ILE A 97 -5.06 7.13 6.14
N GLU A 98 -5.20 8.15 6.97
CA GLU A 98 -4.82 9.50 6.60
C GLU A 98 -3.42 9.76 7.15
N VAL A 99 -2.51 10.20 6.28
CA VAL A 99 -1.12 10.42 6.65
C VAL A 99 -0.92 11.88 7.06
N ILE A 100 -0.30 12.07 8.19
CA ILE A 100 -0.05 13.40 8.75
C ILE A 100 1.43 13.76 8.73
#